data_06c322f98ad74d6e373257950e7f5c97
#
_entry.id   06c322f98ad74d6e373257950e7f5c97
#
_cell.length_a   1.000
_cell.length_b   1.000
_cell.length_c   1.000
_cell.angle_alpha   90.00
_cell.angle_beta   90.00
_cell.angle_gamma   90.00
#
_symmetry.space_group_name_H-M   'P 1'
#
loop_
_entity.id
_entity.type
_entity.pdbx_description
1 polymer ?
#
loop_
_entity_poly.entity_id
_entity_poly.type
_entity_poly.pdbx_seq_one_letter_code
_entity_poly.pdbx_strand_id
1 'polypeptide(L)'
;MIQMQSLLKIADNSGARTVMCIKVLGGSKRRYANIGDIIKVAVREAIPTGKVKKGQVVDALIVRTKKGVRRRDGSLIKFDENAAVLINSSKAPIGTRVFGPVTRELRDGKHMKILSLAPEVL
;
A
#
# COMPACT_ATOMS: atom_id res chain seq x y z
N MET A 1 -8.73 4.00 -7.44
CA MET A 1 -8.92 4.62 -6.13
C MET A 1 -9.35 3.55 -5.13
N ILE A 2 -8.94 3.70 -3.89
CA ILE A 2 -9.23 2.73 -2.85
C ILE A 2 -10.23 3.34 -1.88
N GLN A 3 -11.25 2.58 -1.53
CA GLN A 3 -12.29 2.99 -0.57
C GLN A 3 -12.51 1.90 0.45
N MET A 4 -13.37 2.15 1.43
CA MET A 4 -13.74 1.14 2.41
C MET A 4 -14.23 -0.13 1.70
N GLN A 5 -13.83 -1.28 2.23
CA GLN A 5 -14.14 -2.62 1.70
C GLN A 5 -13.43 -2.99 0.40
N SER A 6 -12.53 -2.14 -0.11
CA SER A 6 -11.67 -2.53 -1.23
C SER A 6 -10.69 -3.61 -0.81
N LEU A 7 -10.48 -4.59 -1.68
CA LEU A 7 -9.47 -5.63 -1.48
C LEU A 7 -8.19 -5.24 -2.19
N LEU A 8 -7.06 -5.41 -1.51
CA LEU A 8 -5.75 -5.11 -2.06
C LEU A 8 -4.83 -6.32 -1.87
N LYS A 9 -3.91 -6.48 -2.81
CA LYS A 9 -2.83 -7.43 -2.65
C LYS A 9 -1.70 -6.79 -1.86
N ILE A 10 -0.92 -7.61 -1.16
CA ILE A 10 0.22 -7.13 -0.40
C ILE A 10 1.49 -7.35 -1.23
N ALA A 11 2.27 -6.28 -1.37
CA ALA A 11 3.46 -6.25 -2.21
C ALA A 11 4.75 -6.41 -1.41
N ASP A 12 4.68 -6.99 -0.21
CA ASP A 12 5.87 -7.20 0.62
C ASP A 12 5.92 -8.63 1.15
N ASN A 13 6.99 -8.94 1.89
CA ASN A 13 7.21 -10.26 2.47
C ASN A 13 6.81 -10.36 3.93
N SER A 14 5.85 -9.53 4.37
CA SER A 14 5.34 -9.55 5.75
C SER A 14 4.54 -10.83 6.09
N GLY A 15 4.10 -11.54 5.06
CA GLY A 15 3.28 -12.75 5.22
C GLY A 15 1.82 -12.58 4.86
N ALA A 16 1.31 -11.36 4.82
CA ALA A 16 -0.04 -11.11 4.35
C ALA A 16 -0.10 -11.26 2.83
N ARG A 17 -1.22 -11.79 2.33
CA ARG A 17 -1.45 -11.90 0.89
C ARG A 17 -2.51 -10.95 0.40
N THR A 18 -3.63 -10.87 1.10
CA THR A 18 -4.77 -10.03 0.74
C THR A 18 -5.26 -9.30 1.99
N VAL A 19 -5.56 -8.03 1.84
CA VAL A 19 -6.11 -7.20 2.90
C VAL A 19 -7.34 -6.47 2.40
N MET A 20 -8.21 -6.06 3.34
CA MET A 20 -9.39 -5.25 3.03
C MET A 20 -9.26 -3.90 3.69
N CYS A 21 -9.47 -2.83 2.93
CA CYS A 21 -9.48 -1.47 3.47
C CYS A 21 -10.66 -1.28 4.41
N ILE A 22 -10.38 -0.94 5.66
CA ILE A 22 -11.41 -0.68 6.66
C ILE A 22 -11.70 0.82 6.72
N LYS A 23 -10.66 1.65 6.62
CA LYS A 23 -10.82 3.09 6.73
C LYS A 23 -9.74 3.82 5.94
N VAL A 24 -10.14 4.91 5.27
CA VAL A 24 -9.19 5.82 4.63
C VAL A 24 -8.83 6.91 5.64
N LEU A 25 -7.56 7.01 5.97
CA LEU A 25 -7.06 7.99 6.95
C LEU A 25 -6.83 9.35 6.27
N GLY A 26 -6.82 10.42 7.07
CA GLY A 26 -6.51 11.75 6.57
C GLY A 26 -7.65 12.74 6.63
N GLY A 27 -8.72 12.46 7.38
CA GLY A 27 -9.83 13.38 7.57
C GLY A 27 -11.16 12.67 7.71
N SER A 28 -12.11 13.29 8.43
CA SER A 28 -13.39 12.67 8.76
C SER A 28 -14.30 12.42 7.54
N LYS A 29 -14.09 13.16 6.45
CA LYS A 29 -14.91 13.03 5.23
C LYS A 29 -14.17 12.41 4.06
N ARG A 30 -12.95 11.93 4.27
CA ARG A 30 -12.16 11.34 3.21
C ARG A 30 -12.71 9.97 2.83
N ARG A 31 -13.06 9.79 1.55
CA ARG A 31 -13.67 8.56 1.04
C ARG A 31 -12.71 7.70 0.25
N TYR A 32 -11.73 8.29 -0.43
CA TYR A 32 -10.87 7.59 -1.38
C TYR A 32 -9.40 7.82 -1.07
N ALA A 33 -8.61 6.80 -1.32
CA ALA A 33 -7.16 6.84 -1.17
C ALA A 33 -6.49 6.53 -2.51
N ASN A 34 -5.35 7.15 -2.73
CA ASN A 34 -4.53 6.98 -3.92
C ASN A 34 -3.14 6.48 -3.52
N ILE A 35 -2.27 6.31 -4.52
CA ILE A 35 -0.87 5.94 -4.28
C ILE A 35 -0.23 6.96 -3.33
N GLY A 36 0.46 6.45 -2.31
CA GLY A 36 1.10 7.29 -1.29
C GLY A 36 0.24 7.59 -0.07
N ASP A 37 -1.02 7.22 -0.10
CA ASP A 37 -1.92 7.39 1.04
C ASP A 37 -1.83 6.21 2.00
N ILE A 38 -2.05 6.48 3.28
CA ILE A 38 -2.07 5.45 4.33
C ILE A 38 -3.51 5.11 4.63
N ILE A 39 -3.80 3.81 4.70
CA ILE A 39 -5.12 3.30 5.03
C ILE A 39 -5.01 2.29 6.16
N LYS A 40 -6.11 2.06 6.86
CA LYS A 40 -6.21 1.00 7.84
C LYS A 40 -6.84 -0.22 7.19
N VAL A 41 -6.20 -1.39 7.36
CA VAL A 41 -6.62 -2.62 6.69
C VAL A 41 -6.76 -3.76 7.67
N ALA A 42 -7.62 -4.72 7.33
CA ALA A 42 -7.72 -6.00 8.01
C ALA A 42 -7.12 -7.08 7.12
N VAL A 43 -6.26 -7.92 7.68
CA VAL A 43 -5.63 -9.00 6.93
C VAL A 43 -6.66 -10.10 6.68
N ARG A 44 -6.94 -10.39 5.41
CA ARG A 44 -7.91 -11.42 4.99
C ARG A 44 -7.25 -12.76 4.76
N GLU A 45 -6.07 -12.77 4.17
CA GLU A 45 -5.27 -13.97 3.92
C GLU A 45 -3.84 -13.73 4.30
N ALA A 46 -3.24 -14.68 5.03
CA ALA A 46 -1.84 -14.60 5.44
C ALA A 46 -1.27 -16.01 5.56
N ILE A 47 0.05 -16.13 5.36
CA ILE A 47 0.74 -17.38 5.61
C ILE A 47 0.90 -17.59 7.12
N PRO A 48 0.81 -18.84 7.62
CA PRO A 48 0.85 -19.11 9.07
C PRO A 48 2.13 -18.67 9.76
N THR A 49 3.26 -18.65 9.04
CA THR A 49 4.58 -18.30 9.59
C THR A 49 4.96 -16.85 9.39
N GLY A 50 4.05 -16.02 8.85
CA GLY A 50 4.34 -14.62 8.57
C GLY A 50 4.38 -13.74 9.82
N LYS A 51 4.86 -12.51 9.65
CA LYS A 51 4.92 -11.51 10.72
C LYS A 51 3.55 -10.99 11.11
N VAL A 52 2.56 -11.09 10.22
CA VAL A 52 1.18 -10.69 10.48
C VAL A 52 0.27 -11.91 10.34
N LYS A 53 -0.86 -11.87 11.04
CA LYS A 53 -1.81 -12.97 11.08
C LYS A 53 -3.15 -12.54 10.50
N LYS A 54 -3.92 -13.53 10.01
CA LYS A 54 -5.28 -13.33 9.53
C LYS A 54 -6.13 -12.67 10.62
N GLY A 55 -6.89 -11.66 10.23
CA GLY A 55 -7.76 -10.91 11.13
C GLY A 55 -7.09 -9.74 11.83
N GLN A 56 -5.77 -9.61 11.73
CA GLN A 56 -5.05 -8.49 12.34
C GLN A 56 -5.36 -7.19 11.61
N VAL A 57 -5.48 -6.09 12.38
CA VAL A 57 -5.69 -4.75 11.83
C VAL A 57 -4.37 -3.99 11.87
N VAL A 58 -3.92 -3.52 10.72
CA VAL A 58 -2.64 -2.80 10.58
C VAL A 58 -2.81 -1.63 9.62
N ASP A 59 -1.83 -0.73 9.64
CA ASP A 59 -1.76 0.36 8.66
C ASP A 59 -1.06 -0.13 7.39
N ALA A 60 -1.46 0.42 6.26
CA ALA A 60 -0.86 0.07 4.97
C ALA A 60 -0.67 1.32 4.12
N LEU A 61 0.41 1.32 3.35
CA LEU A 61 0.70 2.36 2.37
C LEU A 61 0.37 1.84 0.99
N ILE A 62 -0.46 2.55 0.26
CA ILE A 62 -0.84 2.16 -1.10
C ILE A 62 0.31 2.47 -2.04
N VAL A 63 0.80 1.45 -2.75
CA VAL A 63 1.94 1.59 -3.68
C VAL A 63 1.52 1.48 -5.13
N ARG A 64 0.41 0.79 -5.44
CA ARG A 64 -0.11 0.64 -6.80
C ARG A 64 -1.62 0.70 -6.79
N THR A 65 -2.19 1.34 -7.81
CA THR A 65 -3.65 1.32 -8.05
C THR A 65 -3.92 1.11 -9.52
N LYS A 66 -5.08 0.54 -9.84
CA LYS A 66 -5.52 0.38 -11.22
C LYS A 66 -5.76 1.73 -11.89
N LYS A 67 -6.21 2.72 -11.13
CA LYS A 67 -6.39 4.08 -11.65
C LYS A 67 -5.04 4.75 -11.96
N GLY A 68 -4.01 4.46 -11.16
CA GLY A 68 -2.66 4.98 -11.35
C GLY A 68 -2.51 6.44 -10.97
N VAL A 69 -1.43 7.04 -11.45
CA VAL A 69 -1.12 8.45 -11.19
C VAL A 69 -0.92 9.19 -12.50
N ARG A 70 -1.40 10.43 -12.55
CA ARG A 70 -1.17 11.35 -13.66
C ARG A 70 -0.09 12.33 -13.24
N ARG A 71 0.92 12.47 -14.08
CA ARG A 71 2.03 13.39 -13.82
C ARG A 71 1.83 14.73 -14.54
N ARG A 72 2.61 15.72 -14.13
CA ARG A 72 2.51 17.08 -14.68
C ARG A 72 2.80 17.16 -16.18
N ASP A 73 3.65 16.26 -16.68
CA ASP A 73 4.01 16.23 -18.10
C ASP A 73 2.92 15.57 -18.97
N GLY A 74 1.80 15.17 -18.37
CA GLY A 74 0.70 14.53 -19.07
C GLY A 74 0.78 13.01 -19.12
N SER A 75 1.88 12.41 -18.67
CA SER A 75 2.00 10.96 -18.67
C SER A 75 1.12 10.35 -17.57
N LEU A 76 0.69 9.11 -17.81
CA LEU A 76 -0.18 8.37 -16.90
C LEU A 76 0.43 7.00 -16.65
N ILE A 77 0.65 6.67 -15.37
CA ILE A 77 1.16 5.37 -14.97
C ILE A 77 0.02 4.60 -14.32
N LYS A 78 -0.34 3.46 -14.90
CA LYS A 78 -1.38 2.57 -14.40
C LYS A 78 -0.81 1.19 -14.10
N PHE A 79 -1.46 0.49 -13.21
CA PHE A 79 -1.08 -0.86 -12.80
C PHE A 79 -2.25 -1.82 -13.01
N ASP A 80 -1.93 -3.12 -13.08
CA ASP A 80 -2.95 -4.16 -13.30
C ASP A 80 -3.73 -4.47 -12.03
N GLU A 81 -3.22 -4.07 -10.87
CA GLU A 81 -3.84 -4.41 -9.59
C GLU A 81 -3.64 -3.29 -8.57
N ASN A 82 -4.46 -3.34 -7.53
CA ASN A 82 -4.28 -2.49 -6.35
C ASN A 82 -3.38 -3.24 -5.37
N ALA A 83 -2.32 -2.59 -4.91
CA ALA A 83 -1.37 -3.21 -4.00
C ALA A 83 -0.93 -2.23 -2.92
N ALA A 84 -0.61 -2.78 -1.76
CA ALA A 84 -0.18 -2.02 -0.60
C ALA A 84 0.97 -2.72 0.11
N VAL A 85 1.69 -1.96 0.91
CA VAL A 85 2.78 -2.44 1.77
C VAL A 85 2.37 -2.18 3.20
N LEU A 86 2.51 -3.16 4.09
CA LEU A 86 2.16 -3.00 5.49
C LEU A 86 3.22 -2.18 6.21
N ILE A 87 2.77 -1.26 7.05
CA ILE A 87 3.65 -0.40 7.85
C ILE A 87 3.25 -0.47 9.32
N ASN A 88 4.20 -0.16 10.20
CA ASN A 88 3.93 -0.10 11.62
C ASN A 88 3.49 1.30 12.05
N SER A 89 3.28 1.51 13.35
CA SER A 89 2.84 2.80 13.90
C SER A 89 3.83 3.94 13.65
N SER A 90 5.11 3.64 13.47
CA SER A 90 6.14 4.64 13.15
C SER A 90 6.30 4.84 11.65
N LYS A 91 5.40 4.28 10.83
CA LYS A 91 5.39 4.38 9.36
C LYS A 91 6.59 3.70 8.69
N ALA A 92 7.23 2.77 9.38
CA ALA A 92 8.29 1.96 8.81
C ALA A 92 7.70 0.66 8.25
N PRO A 93 8.27 0.09 7.17
CA PRO A 93 7.76 -1.16 6.60
C PRO A 93 7.94 -2.32 7.58
N ILE A 94 6.92 -3.18 7.65
CA ILE A 94 6.97 -4.40 8.47
C ILE A 94 7.84 -5.44 7.78
N GLY A 95 7.70 -5.57 6.46
CA GLY A 95 8.50 -6.48 5.67
C GLY A 95 9.88 -5.94 5.36
N THR A 96 10.75 -6.80 4.84
CA THR A 96 12.13 -6.44 4.48
C THR A 96 12.31 -6.26 2.97
N ARG A 97 11.30 -6.62 2.17
CA ARG A 97 11.35 -6.51 0.70
C ARG A 97 10.01 -6.05 0.16
N VAL A 98 10.08 -5.32 -0.95
CA VAL A 98 8.89 -4.90 -1.69
C VAL A 98 8.95 -5.56 -3.06
N PHE A 99 7.82 -6.15 -3.50
CA PHE A 99 7.72 -6.84 -4.78
C PHE A 99 7.05 -5.95 -5.82
N GLY A 100 7.61 -5.96 -7.02
CA GLY A 100 7.08 -5.21 -8.14
C GLY A 100 7.39 -3.70 -8.09
N PRO A 101 6.94 -2.96 -9.11
CA PRO A 101 7.26 -1.54 -9.21
C PRO A 101 6.47 -0.68 -8.22
N VAL A 102 7.06 0.43 -7.83
CA VAL A 102 6.40 1.50 -7.08
C VAL A 102 6.62 2.81 -7.83
N THR A 103 5.89 3.86 -7.45
CA THR A 103 6.01 5.16 -8.11
C THR A 103 6.86 6.13 -7.29
N ARG A 104 7.46 7.12 -7.97
CA ARG A 104 8.25 8.17 -7.31
C ARG A 104 7.43 9.05 -6.38
N GLU A 105 6.11 9.06 -6.53
CA GLU A 105 5.20 9.86 -5.70
C GLU A 105 5.29 9.49 -4.20
N LEU A 106 5.80 8.31 -3.87
CA LEU A 106 6.03 7.93 -2.48
C LEU A 106 7.09 8.81 -1.80
N ARG A 107 8.00 9.41 -2.56
CA ARG A 107 9.01 10.34 -2.03
C ARG A 107 8.35 11.58 -1.44
N ASP A 108 7.29 12.07 -2.06
CA ASP A 108 6.58 13.27 -1.59
C ASP A 108 5.92 13.03 -0.23
N GLY A 109 5.53 11.79 0.05
CA GLY A 109 4.99 11.38 1.34
C GLY A 109 6.04 10.95 2.35
N LYS A 110 7.33 11.13 2.05
CA LYS A 110 8.45 10.77 2.93
C LYS A 110 8.59 9.27 3.20
N HIS A 111 8.17 8.44 2.26
CA HIS A 111 8.24 6.97 2.38
C HIS A 111 9.53 6.42 1.73
N MET A 112 10.67 7.00 2.09
CA MET A 112 11.95 6.68 1.45
C MET A 112 12.42 5.25 1.71
N LYS A 113 12.11 4.69 2.87
CA LYS A 113 12.49 3.30 3.16
C LYS A 113 11.81 2.33 2.22
N ILE A 114 10.54 2.57 1.91
CA ILE A 114 9.79 1.72 1.00
C ILE A 114 10.33 1.85 -0.42
N LEU A 115 10.67 3.06 -0.84
CA LEU A 115 11.31 3.28 -2.15
C LEU A 115 12.64 2.55 -2.25
N SER A 116 13.44 2.55 -1.18
CA SER A 116 14.75 1.89 -1.20
C SER A 116 14.65 0.36 -1.25
N LEU A 117 13.54 -0.20 -0.77
CA LEU A 117 13.31 -1.65 -0.79
C LEU A 117 12.71 -2.13 -2.12
N ALA A 118 12.16 -1.23 -2.92
CA ALA A 118 11.50 -1.60 -4.16
C ALA A 118 12.52 -1.95 -5.26
N PRO A 119 12.25 -2.99 -6.07
CA PRO A 119 13.15 -3.36 -7.15
C PRO A 119 13.12 -2.40 -8.32
N GLU A 120 12.04 -1.65 -8.48
CA GLU A 120 11.86 -0.71 -9.59
C GLU A 120 11.03 0.48 -9.13
N VAL A 121 11.47 1.68 -9.48
CA VAL A 121 10.75 2.93 -9.15
C VAL A 121 10.40 3.62 -10.46
N LEU A 122 9.11 3.72 -10.73
CA LEU A 122 8.58 4.41 -11.90
C LEU A 122 8.16 5.84 -11.53
#